data_959edabda8fa272892a1120fffee6098
#
_entry.id   959edabda8fa272892a1120fffee6098
#
_cell.length_a   1.000
_cell.length_b   1.000
_cell.length_c   1.000
_cell.angle_alpha   90.00
_cell.angle_beta   90.00
_cell.angle_gamma   90.00
#
_symmetry.space_group_name_H-M   'P 1'
#
loop_
_entity.id
_entity.type
_entity.pdbx_description
1 polymer ?
#
loop_
_entity_poly.entity_id
_entity_poly.type
_entity_poly.pdbx_seq_one_letter_code
_entity_poly.pdbx_strand_id
1 'polypeptide(L)'
;MLRPIFDQKSKRDGRISAELACALSWWKRILEEGIAEMRPWNMVHTAPVHLFCDAAGRDAHLGAVCFIDGECHWTHMSTPTDILERFRYRKDSQIMGLELLAIALGMSTFGSMIRNRNVVIHSDNTGSEVRTAPCTRGLSVISFFIY
;
A
#
# COMPACT_ATOMS: atom_id res chain seq x y z
N MET A 1 10.18 3.64 -8.67
CA MET A 1 10.94 4.34 -9.75
C MET A 1 11.19 5.83 -9.49
N LEU A 2 10.80 6.40 -8.35
CA LEU A 2 11.08 7.81 -7.99
C LEU A 2 12.39 7.99 -7.19
N ARG A 3 12.88 6.93 -6.52
CA ARG A 3 14.08 6.99 -5.68
C ARG A 3 15.32 7.59 -6.38
N PRO A 4 15.66 7.25 -7.65
CA PRO A 4 16.81 7.85 -8.32
C PRO A 4 16.74 9.37 -8.48
N ILE A 5 15.52 9.95 -8.54
CA ILE A 5 15.31 11.40 -8.61
C ILE A 5 15.71 12.05 -7.28
N PHE A 6 15.33 11.44 -6.15
CA PHE A 6 15.67 11.95 -4.82
C PHE A 6 17.17 11.79 -4.52
N ASP A 7 17.74 10.64 -4.91
CA ASP A 7 19.18 10.37 -4.73
C ASP A 7 20.05 11.35 -5.56
N GLN A 8 19.58 11.73 -6.74
CA GLN A 8 20.26 12.72 -7.59
C GLN A 8 20.25 14.14 -6.99
N LYS A 9 19.18 14.53 -6.27
CA LYS A 9 19.08 15.83 -5.61
C LYS A 9 20.21 16.06 -4.60
N SER A 10 20.72 14.99 -3.99
CA SER A 10 21.84 15.04 -3.04
C SER A 10 23.21 15.14 -3.70
N LYS A 11 23.32 14.79 -4.99
CA LYS A 11 24.55 14.88 -5.78
C LYS A 11 24.63 16.25 -6.45
N ARG A 12 25.56 17.10 -5.99
CA ARG A 12 25.74 18.47 -6.51
C ARG A 12 26.66 18.56 -7.72
N ASP A 13 26.96 17.46 -8.38
CA ASP A 13 27.94 17.40 -9.48
C ASP A 13 27.37 17.78 -10.86
N GLY A 14 26.05 18.05 -10.94
CA GLY A 14 25.37 18.42 -12.18
C GLY A 14 25.29 17.28 -13.23
N ARG A 15 25.78 16.08 -12.91
CA ARG A 15 25.77 14.92 -13.82
C ARG A 15 24.58 14.03 -13.54
N ILE A 16 23.91 13.61 -14.61
CA ILE A 16 22.80 12.63 -14.50
C ILE A 16 23.39 11.24 -14.25
N SER A 17 23.01 10.60 -13.15
CA SER A 17 23.42 9.22 -12.88
C SER A 17 22.77 8.23 -13.86
N ALA A 18 23.41 7.07 -14.08
CA ALA A 18 22.86 6.03 -14.94
C ALA A 18 21.47 5.55 -14.48
N GLU A 19 21.25 5.46 -13.16
CA GLU A 19 19.99 5.09 -12.55
C GLU A 19 18.89 6.13 -12.82
N LEU A 20 19.25 7.43 -12.75
CA LEU A 20 18.31 8.50 -13.08
C LEU A 20 17.99 8.52 -14.57
N ALA A 21 18.99 8.35 -15.45
CA ALA A 21 18.78 8.26 -16.89
C ALA A 21 17.84 7.08 -17.25
N CYS A 22 18.02 5.92 -16.62
CA CYS A 22 17.13 4.76 -16.77
C CYS A 22 15.70 5.06 -16.31
N ALA A 23 15.54 5.68 -15.14
CA ALA A 23 14.23 6.08 -14.62
C ALA A 23 13.51 7.07 -15.52
N LEU A 24 14.22 8.08 -16.04
CA LEU A 24 13.67 9.07 -16.97
C LEU A 24 13.27 8.43 -18.31
N SER A 25 14.08 7.51 -18.85
CA SER A 25 13.75 6.77 -20.07
C SER A 25 12.51 5.91 -19.90
N TRP A 26 12.34 5.28 -18.73
CA TRP A 26 11.15 4.52 -18.40
C TRP A 26 9.90 5.39 -18.33
N TRP A 27 9.97 6.56 -17.65
CA TRP A 27 8.86 7.51 -17.59
C TRP A 27 8.52 8.08 -18.96
N LYS A 28 9.54 8.44 -19.77
CA LYS A 28 9.34 8.89 -21.13
C LYS A 28 8.56 7.87 -21.95
N ARG A 29 8.96 6.59 -21.89
CA ARG A 29 8.27 5.51 -22.60
C ARG A 29 6.81 5.37 -22.17
N ILE A 30 6.51 5.40 -20.87
CA ILE A 30 5.12 5.36 -20.38
C ILE A 30 4.30 6.51 -20.92
N LEU A 31 4.84 7.72 -20.94
CA LEU A 31 4.13 8.89 -21.43
C LEU A 31 3.92 8.85 -22.96
N GLU A 32 4.88 8.32 -23.71
CA GLU A 32 4.81 8.20 -25.17
C GLU A 32 3.89 7.06 -25.63
N GLU A 33 3.92 5.92 -24.93
CA GLU A 33 3.10 4.75 -25.23
C GLU A 33 1.65 4.92 -24.78
N GLY A 34 1.33 5.99 -24.04
CA GLY A 34 -0.03 6.30 -23.62
C GLY A 34 -0.66 5.21 -22.76
N ILE A 35 0.15 4.50 -21.96
CA ILE A 35 -0.29 3.38 -21.09
C ILE A 35 -1.27 3.85 -19.99
N ALA A 36 -1.40 5.17 -19.80
CA ALA A 36 -2.42 5.74 -18.94
C ALA A 36 -3.80 5.66 -19.61
N GLU A 37 -4.49 4.56 -19.45
CA GLU A 37 -5.92 4.53 -19.72
C GLU A 37 -6.62 5.51 -18.79
N MET A 38 -7.17 6.59 -19.35
CA MET A 38 -8.12 7.42 -18.62
C MET A 38 -9.40 6.62 -18.46
N ARG A 39 -9.53 5.94 -17.34
CA ARG A 39 -10.81 5.33 -16.97
C ARG A 39 -11.70 6.41 -16.37
N PRO A 40 -12.95 6.54 -16.84
CA PRO A 40 -13.87 7.46 -16.20
C PRO A 40 -13.98 7.06 -14.73
N TRP A 41 -13.79 8.02 -13.83
CA TRP A 41 -14.05 7.85 -12.40
C TRP A 41 -15.58 7.74 -12.23
N ASN A 42 -16.11 6.57 -12.50
CA ASN A 42 -17.49 6.29 -12.17
C ASN A 42 -17.56 6.19 -10.64
N MET A 43 -18.00 7.27 -10.02
CA MET A 43 -18.46 7.25 -8.65
C MET A 43 -19.67 6.33 -8.59
N VAL A 44 -19.45 5.05 -8.45
CA VAL A 44 -20.50 4.14 -8.04
C VAL A 44 -20.86 4.59 -6.64
N HIS A 45 -22.08 5.11 -6.44
CA HIS A 45 -22.60 5.61 -5.16
C HIS A 45 -22.87 4.48 -4.15
N THR A 46 -22.07 3.44 -4.15
CA THR A 46 -22.10 2.42 -3.09
C THR A 46 -21.27 2.90 -1.92
N ALA A 47 -21.77 2.67 -0.72
CA ALA A 47 -21.00 2.94 0.49
C ALA A 47 -19.62 2.27 0.40
N PRO A 48 -18.54 2.98 0.77
CA PRO A 48 -17.20 2.39 0.74
C PRO A 48 -17.11 1.20 1.68
N VAL A 49 -16.34 0.21 1.29
CA VAL A 49 -15.93 -0.89 2.18
C VAL A 49 -14.80 -0.38 3.06
N HIS A 50 -14.88 -0.60 4.35
CA HIS A 50 -13.83 -0.25 5.29
C HIS A 50 -13.07 -1.51 5.70
N LEU A 51 -11.75 -1.53 5.39
CA LEU A 51 -10.84 -2.61 5.73
C LEU A 51 -9.82 -2.12 6.76
N PHE A 52 -9.91 -2.62 7.98
CA PHE A 52 -8.98 -2.33 9.07
C PHE A 52 -7.95 -3.45 9.14
N CYS A 53 -6.65 -3.09 9.11
CA CYS A 53 -5.55 -4.05 9.13
C CYS A 53 -4.57 -3.65 10.23
N ASP A 54 -4.08 -4.65 10.96
CA ASP A 54 -3.14 -4.47 12.06
C ASP A 54 -2.20 -5.67 12.18
N ALA A 55 -1.00 -5.45 12.70
CA ALA A 55 -0.01 -6.48 12.92
C ALA A 55 0.65 -6.38 14.30
N ALA A 56 0.63 -7.46 15.06
CA ALA A 56 1.32 -7.55 16.34
C ALA A 56 2.80 -7.87 16.13
N GLY A 57 3.68 -6.90 16.41
CA GLY A 57 5.12 -7.02 16.17
C GLY A 57 5.81 -8.09 17.03
N ARG A 58 5.35 -8.35 18.27
CA ARG A 58 5.97 -9.33 19.19
C ARG A 58 5.72 -10.77 18.71
N ASP A 59 4.49 -11.10 18.38
CA ASP A 59 4.04 -12.46 18.09
C ASP A 59 3.85 -12.68 16.58
N ALA A 60 4.15 -11.67 15.77
CA ALA A 60 4.03 -11.68 14.31
C ALA A 60 2.64 -12.15 13.84
N HIS A 61 1.60 -11.79 14.58
CA HIS A 61 0.22 -12.02 14.21
C HIS A 61 -0.31 -10.91 13.31
N LEU A 62 -1.07 -11.30 12.30
CA LEU A 62 -1.73 -10.41 11.35
C LEU A 62 -3.23 -10.50 11.56
N GLY A 63 -3.90 -9.36 11.54
CA GLY A 63 -5.35 -9.28 11.62
C GLY A 63 -5.94 -8.35 10.58
N ALA A 64 -7.14 -8.68 10.10
CA ALA A 64 -7.91 -7.78 9.26
C ALA A 64 -9.41 -7.89 9.56
N VAL A 65 -10.10 -6.74 9.54
CA VAL A 65 -11.55 -6.64 9.75
C VAL A 65 -12.14 -5.84 8.59
N CYS A 66 -13.16 -6.38 7.95
CA CYS A 66 -13.85 -5.80 6.81
C CYS A 66 -15.29 -5.46 7.17
N PHE A 67 -15.68 -4.20 7.03
CA PHE A 67 -17.06 -3.75 7.15
C PHE A 67 -17.62 -3.52 5.75
N ILE A 68 -18.64 -4.29 5.39
CA ILE A 68 -19.29 -4.28 4.09
C ILE A 68 -20.80 -4.46 4.25
N ASP A 69 -21.58 -3.56 3.67
CA ASP A 69 -23.06 -3.61 3.64
C ASP A 69 -23.72 -3.78 5.04
N GLY A 70 -23.07 -3.27 6.09
CA GLY A 70 -23.54 -3.38 7.47
C GLY A 70 -23.11 -4.65 8.18
N GLU A 71 -22.40 -5.55 7.50
CA GLU A 71 -21.81 -6.76 8.07
C GLU A 71 -20.36 -6.57 8.44
N CYS A 72 -19.88 -7.32 9.44
CA CYS A 72 -18.52 -7.33 9.91
C CYS A 72 -17.91 -8.71 9.68
N HIS A 73 -16.86 -8.76 8.87
CA HIS A 73 -16.07 -9.97 8.60
C HIS A 73 -14.66 -9.77 9.15
N TRP A 74 -14.04 -10.83 9.64
CA TRP A 74 -12.69 -10.75 10.18
C TRP A 74 -11.86 -11.97 9.81
N THR A 75 -10.55 -11.80 9.81
CA THR A 75 -9.56 -12.85 9.61
C THR A 75 -8.31 -12.56 10.42
N HIS A 76 -7.58 -13.61 10.76
CA HIS A 76 -6.27 -13.49 11.37
C HIS A 76 -5.38 -14.67 11.00
N MET A 77 -4.07 -14.49 11.08
CA MET A 77 -3.09 -15.57 10.94
C MET A 77 -1.77 -15.21 11.62
N SER A 78 -1.00 -16.23 11.98
CA SER A 78 0.42 -16.03 12.32
C SER A 78 1.23 -15.91 11.04
N THR A 79 2.20 -14.99 11.03
CA THR A 79 3.09 -14.85 9.87
C THR A 79 3.94 -16.11 9.71
N PRO A 80 4.01 -16.70 8.50
CA PRO A 80 4.86 -17.87 8.23
C PRO A 80 6.33 -17.58 8.55
N THR A 81 7.02 -18.59 9.11
CA THR A 81 8.40 -18.44 9.60
C THR A 81 9.38 -18.05 8.49
N ASP A 82 9.19 -18.56 7.28
CA ASP A 82 10.03 -18.23 6.12
C ASP A 82 9.93 -16.75 5.73
N ILE A 83 8.77 -16.14 5.92
CA ILE A 83 8.56 -14.70 5.70
C ILE A 83 9.24 -13.90 6.80
N LEU A 84 9.11 -14.33 8.07
CA LEU A 84 9.76 -13.67 9.20
C LEU A 84 11.29 -13.70 9.06
N GLU A 85 11.86 -14.81 8.60
CA GLU A 85 13.29 -14.92 8.35
C GLU A 85 13.78 -13.92 7.30
N ARG A 86 13.01 -13.66 6.26
CA ARG A 86 13.33 -12.64 5.24
C ARG A 86 13.33 -11.22 5.81
N PHE A 87 12.54 -10.95 6.84
CA PHE A 87 12.49 -9.65 7.51
C PHE A 87 13.56 -9.48 8.59
N ARG A 88 14.20 -10.55 9.05
CA ARG A 88 15.17 -10.58 10.16
C ARG A 88 16.32 -9.60 10.00
N TYR A 89 16.72 -9.30 8.78
CA TYR A 89 17.82 -8.38 8.49
C TYR A 89 17.38 -6.92 8.34
N ARG A 90 16.11 -6.61 8.51
CA ARG A 90 15.61 -5.24 8.42
C ARG A 90 15.88 -4.50 9.73
N LYS A 91 16.31 -3.23 9.59
CA LYS A 91 16.60 -2.35 10.73
C LYS A 91 15.35 -1.72 11.36
N ASP A 92 14.18 -1.87 10.72
CA ASP A 92 12.91 -1.25 11.10
C ASP A 92 12.03 -2.14 11.99
N SER A 93 12.63 -2.99 12.82
CA SER A 93 11.94 -3.95 13.72
C SER A 93 10.86 -4.82 13.05
N GLN A 94 10.90 -4.95 11.73
CA GLN A 94 9.98 -5.77 10.91
C GLN A 94 8.51 -5.29 10.89
N ILE A 95 8.12 -4.36 11.77
CA ILE A 95 6.71 -3.98 11.93
C ILE A 95 6.10 -3.45 10.62
N MET A 96 6.82 -2.60 9.86
CA MET A 96 6.33 -2.10 8.57
C MET A 96 6.03 -3.24 7.58
N GLY A 97 6.87 -4.27 7.56
CA GLY A 97 6.65 -5.44 6.70
C GLY A 97 5.42 -6.24 7.12
N LEU A 98 5.21 -6.41 8.43
CA LEU A 98 4.06 -7.11 8.99
C LEU A 98 2.76 -6.35 8.73
N GLU A 99 2.75 -5.02 8.86
CA GLU A 99 1.61 -4.17 8.52
C GLU A 99 1.19 -4.32 7.05
N LEU A 100 2.14 -4.30 6.13
CA LEU A 100 1.86 -4.54 4.72
C LEU A 100 1.32 -5.95 4.47
N LEU A 101 1.80 -6.96 5.20
CA LEU A 101 1.27 -8.32 5.13
C LEU A 101 -0.16 -8.41 5.68
N ALA A 102 -0.50 -7.67 6.74
CA ALA A 102 -1.87 -7.61 7.25
C ALA A 102 -2.83 -7.03 6.22
N ILE A 103 -2.41 -5.99 5.49
CA ILE A 103 -3.18 -5.44 4.36
C ILE A 103 -3.35 -6.51 3.27
N ALA A 104 -2.26 -7.19 2.88
CA ALA A 104 -2.31 -8.25 1.87
C ALA A 104 -3.22 -9.42 2.30
N LEU A 105 -3.19 -9.80 3.60
CA LEU A 105 -4.09 -10.79 4.17
C LEU A 105 -5.55 -10.37 4.00
N GLY A 106 -5.91 -9.15 4.42
CA GLY A 106 -7.26 -8.63 4.29
C GLY A 106 -7.74 -8.58 2.84
N MET A 107 -6.89 -8.05 1.95
CA MET A 107 -7.19 -7.97 0.52
C MET A 107 -7.38 -9.34 -0.12
N SER A 108 -6.57 -10.34 0.23
CA SER A 108 -6.68 -11.69 -0.32
C SER A 108 -7.88 -12.44 0.25
N THR A 109 -8.15 -12.32 1.55
CA THR A 109 -9.26 -13.01 2.21
C THR A 109 -10.61 -12.49 1.74
N PHE A 110 -10.77 -11.16 1.67
CA PHE A 110 -12.04 -10.52 1.30
C PHE A 110 -12.13 -10.14 -0.18
N GLY A 111 -11.17 -10.56 -1.02
CA GLY A 111 -11.03 -10.13 -2.41
C GLY A 111 -12.28 -10.30 -3.27
N SER A 112 -13.02 -11.42 -3.10
CA SER A 112 -14.28 -11.66 -3.82
C SER A 112 -15.39 -10.71 -3.39
N MET A 113 -15.41 -10.29 -2.12
CA MET A 113 -16.44 -9.40 -1.55
C MET A 113 -16.21 -7.94 -1.89
N ILE A 114 -14.93 -7.53 -2.02
CA ILE A 114 -14.53 -6.14 -2.25
C ILE A 114 -14.31 -5.82 -3.74
N ARG A 115 -14.47 -6.81 -4.61
CA ARG A 115 -14.32 -6.62 -6.06
C ARG A 115 -15.34 -5.62 -6.59
N ASN A 116 -14.89 -4.69 -7.46
CA ASN A 116 -15.69 -3.60 -8.04
C ASN A 116 -16.27 -2.63 -6.98
N ARG A 117 -15.62 -2.51 -5.83
CA ARG A 117 -16.03 -1.59 -4.76
C ARG A 117 -14.94 -0.57 -4.43
N ASN A 118 -15.35 0.56 -3.90
CA ASN A 118 -14.43 1.51 -3.29
C ASN A 118 -14.03 1.00 -1.90
N VAL A 119 -12.74 0.77 -1.69
CA VAL A 119 -12.19 0.24 -0.43
C VAL A 119 -11.36 1.29 0.25
N VAL A 120 -11.67 1.55 1.51
CA VAL A 120 -10.90 2.42 2.40
C VAL A 120 -10.13 1.54 3.37
N ILE A 121 -8.80 1.52 3.24
CA ILE A 121 -7.92 0.74 4.12
C ILE A 121 -7.48 1.64 5.27
N HIS A 122 -7.63 1.13 6.48
CA HIS A 122 -7.20 1.74 7.73
C HIS A 122 -6.02 0.93 8.30
N SER A 123 -4.87 1.57 8.46
CA SER A 123 -3.68 1.01 9.12
C SER A 123 -3.06 2.10 9.98
N ASP A 124 -2.45 1.75 11.10
CA ASP A 124 -1.75 2.70 11.97
C ASP A 124 -0.32 2.97 11.52
N ASN A 125 0.14 2.29 10.45
CA ASN A 125 1.49 2.45 9.93
C ASN A 125 1.64 3.77 9.16
N THR A 126 2.25 4.76 9.81
CA THR A 126 2.60 6.05 9.20
C THR A 126 3.61 5.95 8.05
N GLY A 127 4.33 4.83 7.91
CA GLY A 127 5.28 4.58 6.82
C GLY A 127 4.61 4.23 5.49
N SER A 128 3.34 3.83 5.50
CA SER A 128 2.52 3.55 4.30
C SER A 128 1.72 4.76 3.84
N GLU A 129 1.91 5.94 4.45
CA GLU A 129 1.24 7.17 4.04
C GLU A 129 1.55 7.54 2.58
N VAL A 130 0.67 7.15 1.69
CA VAL A 130 0.49 7.91 0.45
C VAL A 130 -0.29 9.15 0.85
N ARG A 131 0.41 10.28 1.03
CA ARG A 131 -0.19 11.55 1.38
C ARG A 131 -1.14 12.01 0.28
N THR A 132 -2.41 11.74 0.47
CA THR A 132 -3.48 12.43 -0.23
C THR A 132 -4.41 13.05 0.81
N ALA A 133 -4.19 14.36 1.07
CA ALA A 133 -4.97 15.26 1.90
C ALA A 133 -4.66 15.29 3.42
N PRO A 134 -4.93 16.45 4.10
CA PRO A 134 -4.56 16.67 5.49
C PRO A 134 -5.40 15.77 6.40
N CYS A 135 -4.77 14.77 6.99
CA CYS A 135 -5.42 13.88 7.93
C CYS A 135 -5.13 14.29 9.37
N THR A 136 -6.16 14.32 10.17
CA THR A 136 -6.13 14.41 11.62
C THR A 136 -5.38 13.21 12.21
N ARG A 137 -4.54 13.47 13.20
CA ARG A 137 -3.61 12.56 13.85
C ARG A 137 -4.13 11.13 14.07
N GLY A 138 -3.41 10.13 13.55
CA GLY A 138 -3.35 8.79 14.11
C GLY A 138 -3.83 7.61 13.27
N LEU A 139 -4.47 7.82 12.12
CA LEU A 139 -4.88 6.73 11.21
C LEU A 139 -4.55 7.11 9.77
N SER A 140 -3.75 6.28 9.10
CA SER A 140 -3.50 6.40 7.66
C SER A 140 -4.68 5.81 6.90
N VAL A 141 -5.34 6.62 6.08
CA VAL A 141 -6.45 6.19 5.23
C VAL A 141 -5.93 6.08 3.80
N ILE A 142 -5.94 4.87 3.27
CA ILE A 142 -5.58 4.62 1.87
C ILE A 142 -6.85 4.20 1.15
N SER A 143 -7.26 4.97 0.14
CA SER A 143 -8.45 4.64 -0.66
C SER A 143 -8.01 3.98 -1.97
N PHE A 144 -8.52 2.77 -2.24
CA PHE A 144 -8.30 2.05 -3.48
C PHE A 144 -9.64 1.68 -4.13
N PHE A 145 -9.65 1.69 -5.46
CA PHE A 145 -10.71 1.07 -6.23
C PHE A 145 -10.19 -0.26 -6.78
N ILE A 146 -10.82 -1.37 -6.40
CA ILE A 146 -10.42 -2.73 -6.79
C ILE A 146 -11.40 -3.21 -7.86
N TYR A 147 -10.86 -3.50 -9.04
CA TYR A 147 -11.61 -4.05 -10.19
C TYR A 147 -11.64 -5.58 -10.20
#